data_c457a26358615e3111e46f34cda5e975
#
_entry.id   c457a26358615e3111e46f34cda5e975
#
_cell.length_a   1.000
_cell.length_b   1.000
_cell.length_c   1.000
_cell.angle_alpha   90.00
_cell.angle_beta   90.00
_cell.angle_gamma   90.00
#
_symmetry.space_group_name_H-M   'P 1'
#
loop_
_entity.id
_entity.type
_entity.pdbx_description
1 polymer ?
#
loop_
_entity_poly.entity_id
_entity_poly.type
_entity_poly.pdbx_seq_one_letter_code
_entity_poly.pdbx_strand_id
1 'polypeptide(L)'
;MYLWLAEGRGWRITHVLDTHVHADHLSRSRRLGELVDATLHMPEGAPVSYSFSGLGDGDTLEVGSATLEAVRTPGHTPESTSYLLDGRALFTGDTLFLLAVGRPDLEATPEGAREKAHALFGSVRYLLDLPCQTLVLPGHTSEPVPFDGEPISAPVSEVRNRVGPLLEDEDRFLQKVAGGLSPTPENYERIVELNRSGEQPEDDPTEVEAGANRCAAG
;
A
#
# COMPACT_ATOMS: atom_id res chain seq x y z
N MET A 1 1.09 -15.95 11.84
CA MET A 1 -0.32 -15.97 11.33
C MET A 1 -0.38 -16.61 9.94
N TYR A 2 0.25 -16.02 8.89
CA TYR A 2 0.15 -16.50 7.48
C TYR A 2 0.55 -17.96 7.29
N LEU A 3 1.64 -18.41 7.91
CA LEU A 3 2.10 -19.81 7.84
C LEU A 3 1.05 -20.79 8.38
N TRP A 4 0.49 -20.48 9.55
CA TRP A 4 -0.55 -21.31 10.14
C TRP A 4 -1.82 -21.37 9.28
N LEU A 5 -2.22 -20.23 8.68
CA LEU A 5 -3.38 -20.19 7.77
C LEU A 5 -3.15 -21.00 6.50
N ALA A 6 -1.96 -20.91 5.90
CA ALA A 6 -1.60 -21.66 4.71
C ALA A 6 -1.55 -23.16 5.00
N GLU A 7 -0.87 -23.55 6.10
CA GLU A 7 -0.77 -24.94 6.54
C GLU A 7 -2.15 -25.55 6.80
N GLY A 8 -3.01 -24.83 7.56
CA GLY A 8 -4.35 -25.30 7.90
C GLY A 8 -5.28 -25.48 6.68
N ARG A 9 -4.94 -24.85 5.53
CA ARG A 9 -5.68 -24.96 4.27
C ARG A 9 -4.98 -25.84 3.23
N GLY A 10 -3.80 -26.40 3.53
CA GLY A 10 -2.98 -27.12 2.57
C GLY A 10 -2.45 -26.24 1.43
N TRP A 11 -2.33 -24.94 1.66
CA TRP A 11 -1.79 -23.99 0.68
C TRP A 11 -0.29 -23.83 0.83
N ARG A 12 0.38 -23.56 -0.28
CA ARG A 12 1.78 -23.17 -0.32
C ARG A 12 1.88 -21.69 -0.67
N ILE A 13 2.61 -20.92 0.15
CA ILE A 13 2.96 -19.55 -0.18
C ILE A 13 4.09 -19.61 -1.22
N THR A 14 3.84 -19.09 -2.41
CA THR A 14 4.80 -19.08 -3.53
C THR A 14 5.29 -17.65 -3.85
N HIS A 15 4.51 -16.64 -3.49
CA HIS A 15 4.80 -15.24 -3.73
C HIS A 15 4.51 -14.44 -2.47
N VAL A 16 5.36 -13.48 -2.20
CA VAL A 16 5.17 -12.45 -1.16
C VAL A 16 5.35 -11.11 -1.84
N LEU A 17 4.43 -10.17 -1.60
CA LEU A 17 4.41 -8.88 -2.29
C LEU A 17 4.30 -7.74 -1.29
N ASP A 18 5.03 -6.65 -1.56
CA ASP A 18 4.80 -5.34 -0.94
C ASP A 18 4.28 -4.35 -2.00
N THR A 19 3.42 -3.43 -1.60
CA THR A 19 2.86 -2.40 -2.47
C THR A 19 3.79 -1.19 -2.62
N HIS A 20 4.62 -0.95 -1.63
CA HIS A 20 5.56 0.18 -1.54
C HIS A 20 6.55 -0.05 -0.39
N VAL A 21 7.53 0.81 -0.22
CA VAL A 21 8.40 0.83 0.97
C VAL A 21 7.67 1.51 2.11
N HIS A 22 7.31 0.74 3.14
CA HIS A 22 6.51 1.20 4.27
C HIS A 22 7.27 2.18 5.18
N ALA A 23 6.56 3.18 5.68
CA ALA A 23 7.08 4.17 6.62
C ALA A 23 6.46 4.06 8.03
N ASP A 24 5.51 3.16 8.22
CA ASP A 24 4.69 3.01 9.42
C ASP A 24 4.95 1.70 10.17
N HIS A 25 5.48 0.69 9.49
CA HIS A 25 5.83 -0.60 10.07
C HIS A 25 7.00 -1.25 9.33
N LEU A 26 7.64 -2.21 9.99
CA LEU A 26 8.71 -3.01 9.39
C LEU A 26 8.09 -4.11 8.51
N SER A 27 8.42 -4.12 7.23
CA SER A 27 8.01 -5.20 6.34
C SER A 27 8.63 -6.54 6.77
N ARG A 28 7.80 -7.55 6.85
CA ARG A 28 8.22 -8.93 7.10
C ARG A 28 8.20 -9.78 5.83
N SER A 29 7.93 -9.15 4.70
CA SER A 29 7.78 -9.83 3.40
C SER A 29 9.04 -10.58 3.00
N ARG A 30 10.21 -9.95 3.09
CA ARG A 30 11.49 -10.60 2.81
C ARG A 30 11.72 -11.82 3.69
N ARG A 31 11.55 -11.66 5.02
CA ARG A 31 11.74 -12.75 5.98
C ARG A 31 10.74 -13.90 5.74
N LEU A 32 9.50 -13.57 5.40
CA LEU A 32 8.50 -14.59 5.07
C LEU A 32 8.92 -15.34 3.80
N GLY A 33 9.34 -14.63 2.74
CA GLY A 33 9.82 -15.25 1.51
C GLY A 33 10.99 -16.21 1.74
N GLU A 34 12.00 -15.77 2.49
CA GLU A 34 13.15 -16.60 2.87
C GLU A 34 12.75 -17.86 3.68
N LEU A 35 11.78 -17.71 4.59
CA LEU A 35 11.33 -18.81 5.47
C LEU A 35 10.58 -19.92 4.72
N VAL A 36 9.86 -19.57 3.66
CA VAL A 36 8.98 -20.51 2.93
C VAL A 36 9.45 -20.80 1.50
N ASP A 37 10.62 -20.29 1.12
CA ASP A 37 11.17 -20.37 -0.24
C ASP A 37 10.19 -19.82 -1.29
N ALA A 38 9.61 -18.64 -0.98
CA ALA A 38 8.74 -17.91 -1.86
C ALA A 38 9.46 -16.71 -2.50
N THR A 39 9.06 -16.35 -3.72
CA THR A 39 9.60 -15.19 -4.41
C THR A 39 9.09 -13.91 -3.79
N LEU A 40 9.99 -13.02 -3.39
CA LEU A 40 9.65 -11.66 -2.97
C LEU A 40 9.48 -10.78 -4.21
N HIS A 41 8.33 -10.12 -4.29
CA HIS A 41 8.04 -9.13 -5.31
C HIS A 41 7.86 -7.74 -4.67
N MET A 42 8.37 -6.74 -5.36
CA MET A 42 8.17 -5.33 -5.02
C MET A 42 7.89 -4.53 -6.31
N PRO A 43 7.36 -3.33 -6.20
CA PRO A 43 7.27 -2.43 -7.34
C PRO A 43 8.61 -2.27 -8.03
N GLU A 44 8.60 -2.22 -9.37
CA GLU A 44 9.80 -1.91 -10.14
C GLU A 44 10.39 -0.56 -9.70
N GLY A 45 11.70 -0.54 -9.47
CA GLY A 45 12.40 0.65 -8.99
C GLY A 45 12.23 0.94 -7.49
N ALA A 46 11.67 0.02 -6.69
CA ALA A 46 11.63 0.16 -5.24
C ALA A 46 13.05 0.42 -4.67
N PRO A 47 13.23 1.49 -3.85
CA PRO A 47 14.54 1.92 -3.39
C PRO A 47 15.07 1.06 -2.22
N VAL A 48 15.26 -0.24 -2.46
CA VAL A 48 15.77 -1.20 -1.47
C VAL A 48 17.12 -1.77 -1.88
N SER A 49 17.93 -2.20 -0.92
CA SER A 49 19.31 -2.69 -1.15
C SER A 49 19.42 -4.21 -1.23
N TYR A 50 18.31 -4.95 -1.13
CA TYR A 50 18.26 -6.41 -1.25
C TYR A 50 17.58 -6.85 -2.55
N SER A 51 17.80 -8.11 -2.91
CA SER A 51 17.24 -8.66 -4.16
C SER A 51 15.75 -8.94 -4.04
N PHE A 52 15.01 -8.61 -5.09
CA PHE A 52 13.59 -8.89 -5.28
C PHE A 52 13.27 -9.07 -6.76
N SER A 53 12.09 -9.60 -7.07
CA SER A 53 11.53 -9.60 -8.42
C SER A 53 10.68 -8.34 -8.60
N GLY A 54 11.11 -7.41 -9.46
CA GLY A 54 10.37 -6.18 -9.75
C GLY A 54 9.11 -6.48 -10.55
N LEU A 55 8.01 -5.77 -10.22
CA LEU A 55 6.78 -5.76 -11.00
C LEU A 55 6.54 -4.35 -11.54
N GLY A 56 6.60 -4.21 -12.85
CA GLY A 56 6.26 -2.99 -13.57
C GLY A 56 4.76 -2.88 -13.85
N ASP A 57 4.35 -1.73 -14.40
CA ASP A 57 2.95 -1.49 -14.75
C ASP A 57 2.46 -2.47 -15.82
N GLY A 58 1.35 -3.16 -15.55
CA GLY A 58 0.77 -4.19 -16.41
C GLY A 58 1.44 -5.57 -16.33
N ASP A 59 2.48 -5.76 -15.52
CA ASP A 59 3.06 -7.08 -15.28
C ASP A 59 2.06 -7.97 -14.54
N THR A 60 2.09 -9.26 -14.84
CA THR A 60 1.17 -10.23 -14.27
C THR A 60 1.89 -11.37 -13.54
N LEU A 61 1.27 -11.85 -12.47
CA LEU A 61 1.66 -13.05 -11.73
C LEU A 61 0.53 -14.05 -11.70
N GLU A 62 0.85 -15.33 -11.99
CA GLU A 62 -0.07 -16.43 -11.81
C GLU A 62 -0.05 -16.93 -10.34
N VAL A 63 -1.18 -16.83 -9.66
CA VAL A 63 -1.36 -17.29 -8.28
C VAL A 63 -2.40 -18.42 -8.26
N GLY A 64 -1.93 -19.64 -8.42
CA GLY A 64 -2.82 -20.79 -8.63
C GLY A 64 -3.54 -20.69 -9.97
N SER A 65 -4.86 -20.53 -9.95
CA SER A 65 -5.68 -20.32 -11.15
C SER A 65 -6.07 -18.84 -11.36
N ALA A 66 -5.59 -17.95 -10.50
CA ALA A 66 -5.90 -16.53 -10.58
C ALA A 66 -4.71 -15.75 -11.15
N THR A 67 -4.99 -14.63 -11.80
CA THR A 67 -3.99 -13.70 -12.33
C THR A 67 -3.98 -12.41 -11.51
N LEU A 68 -2.83 -12.04 -11.00
CA LEU A 68 -2.59 -10.78 -10.31
C LEU A 68 -1.86 -9.82 -11.25
N GLU A 69 -2.45 -8.67 -11.53
CA GLU A 69 -1.88 -7.61 -12.36
C GLU A 69 -1.34 -6.48 -11.49
N ALA A 70 -0.11 -6.05 -11.76
CA ALA A 70 0.48 -4.88 -11.13
C ALA A 70 -0.02 -3.60 -11.83
N VAL A 71 -0.57 -2.68 -11.07
CA VAL A 71 -1.08 -1.37 -11.54
C VAL A 71 -0.29 -0.29 -10.84
N ARG A 72 0.53 0.44 -11.57
CA ARG A 72 1.33 1.52 -10.98
C ARG A 72 0.45 2.65 -10.50
N THR A 73 0.55 3.00 -9.22
CA THR A 73 -0.28 4.01 -8.54
C THR A 73 0.57 4.95 -7.69
N PRO A 74 1.48 5.75 -8.32
CA PRO A 74 2.38 6.64 -7.61
C PRO A 74 1.62 7.74 -6.87
N GLY A 75 2.25 8.26 -5.80
CA GLY A 75 1.74 9.42 -5.08
C GLY A 75 1.97 9.36 -3.58
N HIS A 76 1.55 8.30 -2.89
CA HIS A 76 1.98 8.06 -1.51
C HIS A 76 3.51 7.87 -1.47
N THR A 77 4.02 6.92 -2.25
CA THR A 77 5.43 6.87 -2.63
C THR A 77 5.58 6.89 -4.16
N PRO A 78 6.77 7.21 -4.71
CA PRO A 78 6.98 7.22 -6.17
C PRO A 78 6.81 5.85 -6.81
N GLU A 79 7.15 4.77 -6.10
CA GLU A 79 7.08 3.39 -6.56
C GLU A 79 5.74 2.71 -6.26
N SER A 80 4.83 3.32 -5.51
CA SER A 80 3.55 2.72 -5.10
C SER A 80 2.85 2.00 -6.25
N THR A 81 2.44 0.76 -5.97
CA THR A 81 1.77 -0.13 -6.93
C THR A 81 0.59 -0.79 -6.24
N SER A 82 -0.55 -0.78 -6.88
CA SER A 82 -1.73 -1.57 -6.50
C SER A 82 -1.71 -2.90 -7.25
N TYR A 83 -2.37 -3.91 -6.70
CA TYR A 83 -2.45 -5.23 -7.33
C TYR A 83 -3.90 -5.61 -7.57
N LEU A 84 -4.24 -5.91 -8.83
CA LEU A 84 -5.58 -6.28 -9.26
C LEU A 84 -5.67 -7.78 -9.52
N LEU A 85 -6.43 -8.50 -8.71
CA LEU A 85 -6.66 -9.94 -8.82
C LEU A 85 -7.91 -10.21 -9.66
N ASP A 86 -7.75 -10.89 -10.80
CA ASP A 86 -8.82 -11.30 -11.74
C ASP A 86 -9.79 -10.17 -12.14
N GLY A 87 -9.37 -8.90 -12.07
CA GLY A 87 -10.25 -7.74 -12.27
C GLY A 87 -11.32 -7.55 -11.18
N ARG A 88 -11.26 -8.28 -10.08
CA ARG A 88 -12.30 -8.34 -9.04
C ARG A 88 -11.90 -7.80 -7.68
N ALA A 89 -10.65 -7.97 -7.28
CA ALA A 89 -10.13 -7.53 -5.98
C ALA A 89 -8.88 -6.70 -6.18
N LEU A 90 -8.87 -5.48 -5.66
CA LEU A 90 -7.83 -4.49 -5.82
C LEU A 90 -7.17 -4.21 -4.47
N PHE A 91 -5.94 -4.65 -4.30
CA PHE A 91 -5.09 -4.35 -3.14
C PHE A 91 -4.41 -3.01 -3.38
N THR A 92 -4.85 -1.96 -2.72
CA THR A 92 -4.45 -0.58 -3.02
C THR A 92 -3.28 -0.07 -2.19
N GLY A 93 -2.79 -0.86 -1.21
CA GLY A 93 -1.81 -0.35 -0.25
C GLY A 93 -2.26 0.99 0.32
N ASP A 94 -1.35 1.96 0.28
CA ASP A 94 -1.60 3.30 0.80
C ASP A 94 -1.94 4.34 -0.29
N THR A 95 -2.33 3.88 -1.47
CA THR A 95 -2.82 4.81 -2.51
C THR A 95 -4.26 5.23 -2.26
N LEU A 96 -5.16 4.28 -2.03
CA LEU A 96 -6.60 4.50 -1.85
C LEU A 96 -7.12 3.71 -0.65
N PHE A 97 -7.77 4.39 0.28
CA PHE A 97 -8.49 3.80 1.40
C PHE A 97 -10.01 3.84 1.16
N LEU A 98 -10.79 3.24 2.06
CA LEU A 98 -12.25 3.23 1.89
C LEU A 98 -12.89 4.61 2.10
N LEU A 99 -12.22 5.53 2.82
CA LEU A 99 -12.73 6.87 3.18
C LEU A 99 -11.74 8.00 2.89
N ALA A 100 -10.51 7.69 2.49
CA ALA A 100 -9.41 8.64 2.36
C ALA A 100 -8.40 8.17 1.29
N VAL A 101 -7.32 8.91 1.13
CA VAL A 101 -6.16 8.56 0.30
C VAL A 101 -4.88 8.60 1.13
N GLY A 102 -3.80 8.05 0.64
CA GLY A 102 -2.50 8.09 1.30
C GLY A 102 -1.92 9.51 1.34
N ARG A 103 -1.11 9.80 2.35
CA ARG A 103 -0.39 11.07 2.47
C ARG A 103 0.83 11.09 1.54
N PRO A 104 1.10 12.21 0.84
CA PRO A 104 2.21 12.29 -0.11
C PRO A 104 3.49 12.92 0.45
N ASP A 105 3.46 13.44 1.69
CA ASP A 105 4.48 14.36 2.21
C ASP A 105 5.67 13.70 2.91
N LEU A 106 5.56 12.41 3.29
CA LEU A 106 6.68 11.73 3.92
C LEU A 106 7.89 11.69 2.97
N GLU A 107 9.08 12.00 3.52
CA GLU A 107 10.35 12.09 2.76
C GLU A 107 10.29 13.09 1.58
N ALA A 108 9.50 14.15 1.67
CA ALA A 108 9.37 15.12 0.60
C ALA A 108 9.54 16.56 1.09
N THR A 109 10.12 17.42 0.24
CA THR A 109 10.00 18.87 0.38
C THR A 109 8.55 19.29 0.11
N PRO A 110 8.14 20.52 0.44
CA PRO A 110 6.79 21.00 0.10
C PRO A 110 6.47 20.90 -1.39
N GLU A 111 7.45 21.18 -2.27
CA GLU A 111 7.31 21.04 -3.72
C GLU A 111 7.17 19.58 -4.12
N GLY A 112 8.02 18.70 -3.58
CA GLY A 112 7.95 17.25 -3.83
C GLY A 112 6.66 16.63 -3.32
N ALA A 113 6.13 17.09 -2.18
CA ALA A 113 4.83 16.65 -1.67
C ALA A 113 3.69 17.06 -2.62
N ARG A 114 3.77 18.23 -3.25
CA ARG A 114 2.80 18.67 -4.24
C ARG A 114 2.88 17.83 -5.53
N GLU A 115 4.09 17.50 -6.01
CA GLU A 115 4.29 16.61 -7.16
C GLU A 115 3.73 15.21 -6.89
N LYS A 116 4.01 14.64 -5.71
CA LYS A 116 3.46 13.36 -5.28
C LYS A 116 1.94 13.42 -5.16
N ALA A 117 1.37 14.51 -4.63
CA ALA A 117 -0.08 14.69 -4.56
C ALA A 117 -0.73 14.76 -5.96
N HIS A 118 -0.07 15.39 -6.94
CA HIS A 118 -0.53 15.41 -8.33
C HIS A 118 -0.55 13.99 -8.93
N ALA A 119 0.53 13.21 -8.72
CA ALA A 119 0.57 11.82 -9.15
C ALA A 119 -0.53 10.98 -8.47
N LEU A 120 -0.74 11.18 -7.16
CA LEU A 120 -1.79 10.51 -6.39
C LEU A 120 -3.19 10.82 -6.93
N PHE A 121 -3.45 12.06 -7.31
CA PHE A 121 -4.72 12.46 -7.93
C PHE A 121 -5.01 11.62 -9.18
N GLY A 122 -4.03 11.49 -10.08
CA GLY A 122 -4.15 10.66 -11.29
C GLY A 122 -4.37 9.19 -10.95
N SER A 123 -3.59 8.66 -10.01
CA SER A 123 -3.69 7.27 -9.55
C SER A 123 -5.05 6.94 -8.98
N VAL A 124 -5.57 7.77 -8.07
CA VAL A 124 -6.87 7.55 -7.44
C VAL A 124 -8.01 7.64 -8.44
N ARG A 125 -7.95 8.59 -9.38
CA ARG A 125 -8.94 8.68 -10.46
C ARG A 125 -8.98 7.42 -11.30
N TYR A 126 -7.81 6.92 -11.71
CA TYR A 126 -7.71 5.67 -12.47
C TYR A 126 -8.34 4.49 -11.71
N LEU A 127 -8.00 4.34 -10.42
CA LEU A 127 -8.54 3.23 -9.60
C LEU A 127 -10.06 3.34 -9.42
N LEU A 128 -10.60 4.55 -9.28
CA LEU A 128 -12.04 4.76 -9.17
C LEU A 128 -12.79 4.60 -10.50
N ASP A 129 -12.11 4.57 -11.64
CA ASP A 129 -12.70 4.29 -12.95
C ASP A 129 -12.77 2.79 -13.28
N LEU A 130 -12.20 1.93 -12.44
CA LEU A 130 -12.35 0.48 -12.54
C LEU A 130 -13.83 0.05 -12.41
N PRO A 131 -14.18 -1.19 -12.83
CA PRO A 131 -15.55 -1.69 -12.75
C PRO A 131 -16.16 -1.52 -11.36
N CYS A 132 -17.39 -1.05 -11.29
CA CYS A 132 -18.08 -0.68 -10.05
C CYS A 132 -18.10 -1.77 -8.97
N GLN A 133 -18.02 -3.03 -9.37
CA GLN A 133 -18.06 -4.19 -8.46
C GLN A 133 -16.69 -4.66 -8.00
N THR A 134 -15.59 -4.10 -8.54
CA THR A 134 -14.23 -4.41 -8.07
C THR A 134 -14.12 -4.04 -6.59
N LEU A 135 -13.68 -4.98 -5.76
CA LEU A 135 -13.53 -4.76 -4.32
C LEU A 135 -12.19 -4.07 -4.04
N VAL A 136 -12.22 -2.95 -3.37
CA VAL A 136 -11.04 -2.25 -2.85
C VAL A 136 -10.67 -2.85 -1.50
N LEU A 137 -9.43 -3.32 -1.37
CA LEU A 137 -8.82 -3.82 -0.14
C LEU A 137 -7.64 -2.89 0.22
N PRO A 138 -7.82 -1.99 1.18
CA PRO A 138 -6.82 -0.98 1.52
C PRO A 138 -5.74 -1.51 2.46
N GLY A 139 -4.58 -0.82 2.52
CA GLY A 139 -3.53 -1.08 3.50
C GLY A 139 -3.94 -0.71 4.93
N HIS A 140 -4.79 0.31 5.10
CA HIS A 140 -5.23 0.82 6.39
C HIS A 140 -6.72 1.12 6.46
N THR A 141 -7.23 1.20 7.69
CA THR A 141 -8.58 1.67 7.99
C THR A 141 -8.52 2.83 8.98
N SER A 142 -9.47 3.77 8.89
CA SER A 142 -9.59 4.91 9.81
C SER A 142 -10.36 4.57 11.09
N GLU A 143 -11.06 3.45 11.12
CA GLU A 143 -11.89 3.02 12.25
C GLU A 143 -11.50 1.60 12.69
N PRO A 144 -11.67 1.28 13.99
CA PRO A 144 -11.53 -0.10 14.44
C PRO A 144 -12.49 -1.03 13.69
N VAL A 145 -11.98 -2.15 13.22
CA VAL A 145 -12.76 -3.17 12.52
C VAL A 145 -12.83 -4.45 13.35
N PRO A 146 -13.94 -5.21 13.26
CA PRO A 146 -14.03 -6.50 13.95
C PRO A 146 -12.99 -7.47 13.38
N PHE A 147 -12.45 -8.32 14.26
CA PHE A 147 -11.56 -9.40 13.85
C PHE A 147 -12.38 -10.69 13.68
N ASP A 148 -13.27 -10.68 12.68
CA ASP A 148 -14.24 -11.75 12.41
C ASP A 148 -13.85 -12.65 11.22
N GLY A 149 -12.73 -12.36 10.57
CA GLY A 149 -12.23 -13.11 9.42
C GLY A 149 -12.79 -12.65 8.07
N GLU A 150 -13.67 -11.63 8.07
CA GLU A 150 -14.15 -11.03 6.83
C GLU A 150 -13.13 -10.02 6.28
N PRO A 151 -12.94 -9.95 4.96
CA PRO A 151 -12.07 -8.96 4.33
C PRO A 151 -12.56 -7.53 4.57
N ILE A 152 -11.66 -6.65 4.97
CA ILE A 152 -11.93 -5.21 5.03
C ILE A 152 -11.95 -4.69 3.59
N SER A 153 -13.13 -4.50 3.05
CA SER A 153 -13.29 -4.12 1.64
C SER A 153 -14.60 -3.35 1.38
N ALA A 154 -14.62 -2.61 0.27
CA ALA A 154 -15.83 -2.04 -0.28
C ALA A 154 -15.76 -2.02 -1.81
N PRO A 155 -16.88 -2.10 -2.54
CA PRO A 155 -16.86 -1.99 -3.99
C PRO A 155 -16.44 -0.58 -4.43
N VAL A 156 -15.77 -0.49 -5.59
CA VAL A 156 -15.33 0.79 -6.20
C VAL A 156 -16.48 1.81 -6.25
N SER A 157 -17.71 1.38 -6.55
CA SER A 157 -18.87 2.28 -6.55
C SER A 157 -19.10 2.98 -5.21
N GLU A 158 -18.90 2.29 -4.11
CA GLU A 158 -19.08 2.84 -2.76
C GLU A 158 -17.91 3.75 -2.39
N VAL A 159 -16.67 3.32 -2.65
CA VAL A 159 -15.47 4.14 -2.42
C VAL A 159 -15.52 5.42 -3.27
N ARG A 160 -15.97 5.33 -4.52
CA ARG A 160 -16.16 6.49 -5.40
C ARG A 160 -17.15 7.50 -4.82
N ASN A 161 -18.24 7.06 -4.21
CA ASN A 161 -19.21 7.96 -3.58
C ASN A 161 -18.62 8.70 -2.36
N ARG A 162 -17.68 8.08 -1.67
CA ARG A 162 -17.04 8.64 -0.45
C ARG A 162 -15.83 9.52 -0.77
N VAL A 163 -14.96 9.05 -1.65
CA VAL A 163 -13.68 9.70 -2.01
C VAL A 163 -13.81 10.61 -3.23
N GLY A 164 -14.74 10.30 -4.15
CA GLY A 164 -14.96 11.05 -5.40
C GLY A 164 -15.12 12.56 -5.24
N PRO A 165 -15.88 13.07 -4.23
CA PRO A 165 -15.98 14.51 -3.97
C PRO A 165 -14.64 15.21 -3.72
N LEU A 166 -13.62 14.48 -3.25
CA LEU A 166 -12.27 14.99 -3.08
C LEU A 166 -11.57 15.24 -4.43
N LEU A 167 -12.01 14.55 -5.50
CA LEU A 167 -11.39 14.56 -6.83
C LEU A 167 -12.12 15.47 -7.84
N GLU A 168 -13.14 16.21 -7.42
CA GLU A 168 -13.89 17.11 -8.29
C GLU A 168 -13.04 18.30 -8.79
N ASP A 169 -12.07 18.73 -7.98
CA ASP A 169 -11.18 19.86 -8.27
C ASP A 169 -9.76 19.49 -7.84
N GLU A 170 -8.84 19.48 -8.78
CA GLU A 170 -7.46 19.07 -8.56
C GLU A 170 -6.70 20.04 -7.63
N ASP A 171 -6.85 21.36 -7.80
CA ASP A 171 -6.18 22.33 -6.95
C ASP A 171 -6.64 22.21 -5.49
N ARG A 172 -7.93 21.98 -5.29
CA ARG A 172 -8.50 21.72 -3.97
C ARG A 172 -7.99 20.39 -3.39
N PHE A 173 -7.89 19.35 -4.21
CA PHE A 173 -7.29 18.08 -3.79
C PHE A 173 -5.85 18.29 -3.31
N LEU A 174 -5.01 18.95 -4.13
CA LEU A 174 -3.61 19.23 -3.79
C LEU A 174 -3.49 20.03 -2.49
N GLN A 175 -4.33 21.05 -2.31
CA GLN A 175 -4.34 21.85 -1.08
C GLN A 175 -4.71 21.00 0.15
N LYS A 176 -5.70 20.12 0.02
CA LYS A 176 -6.19 19.30 1.11
C LYS A 176 -5.22 18.18 1.46
N VAL A 177 -4.66 17.51 0.45
CA VAL A 177 -3.84 16.30 0.61
C VAL A 177 -2.37 16.61 0.89
N ALA A 178 -1.83 17.74 0.39
CA ALA A 178 -0.47 18.18 0.65
C ALA A 178 -0.38 19.32 1.71
N GLY A 179 -1.50 19.93 2.09
CA GLY A 179 -1.55 21.06 3.03
C GLY A 179 -2.33 20.71 4.29
N GLY A 180 -1.73 20.84 5.48
CA GLY A 180 -2.42 20.64 6.75
C GLY A 180 -2.50 19.20 7.21
N LEU A 181 -1.51 18.42 6.84
CA LEU A 181 -1.38 17.03 7.25
C LEU A 181 -1.13 16.87 8.75
N SER A 182 -1.57 15.75 9.29
CA SER A 182 -1.23 15.33 10.64
C SER A 182 0.29 15.28 10.82
N PRO A 183 0.81 15.49 12.03
CA PRO A 183 2.24 15.30 12.31
C PRO A 183 2.74 13.98 11.72
N THR A 184 3.99 13.95 11.28
CA THR A 184 4.62 12.72 10.79
C THR A 184 4.61 11.65 11.88
N PRO A 185 4.46 10.36 11.50
CA PRO A 185 4.61 9.26 12.46
C PRO A 185 5.96 9.35 13.16
N GLU A 186 6.00 9.03 14.45
CA GLU A 186 7.25 8.85 15.16
C GLU A 186 8.04 7.70 14.52
N ASN A 187 9.35 7.79 14.48
CA ASN A 187 10.25 6.77 13.94
C ASN A 187 10.13 6.45 12.44
N TYR A 188 9.32 7.20 11.66
CA TYR A 188 9.10 6.86 10.25
C TYR A 188 10.42 6.80 9.44
N GLU A 189 11.36 7.72 9.68
CA GLU A 189 12.67 7.73 8.99
C GLU A 189 13.47 6.46 9.30
N ARG A 190 13.44 6.01 10.55
CA ARG A 190 14.11 4.78 10.97
C ARG A 190 13.45 3.55 10.37
N ILE A 191 12.13 3.52 10.31
CA ILE A 191 11.37 2.43 9.69
C ILE A 191 11.70 2.34 8.19
N VAL A 192 11.69 3.48 7.48
CA VAL A 192 12.05 3.53 6.05
C VAL A 192 13.48 3.05 5.81
N GLU A 193 14.44 3.48 6.63
CA GLU A 193 15.83 3.04 6.54
C GLU A 193 15.97 1.53 6.69
N LEU A 194 15.33 0.94 7.71
CA LEU A 194 15.34 -0.51 7.95
C LEU A 194 14.64 -1.28 6.82
N ASN A 195 13.51 -0.78 6.31
CA ASN A 195 12.81 -1.40 5.19
C ASN A 195 13.62 -1.32 3.88
N ARG A 196 14.40 -0.26 3.66
CA ARG A 196 15.29 -0.11 2.50
C ARG A 196 16.54 -0.98 2.60
N SER A 197 17.15 -1.04 3.77
CA SER A 197 18.35 -1.87 3.98
C SER A 197 18.01 -3.35 4.09
N GLY A 198 16.81 -3.68 4.56
CA GLY A 198 16.41 -5.05 4.92
C GLY A 198 17.08 -5.55 6.21
N GLU A 199 17.70 -4.65 6.96
CA GLU A 199 18.27 -4.96 8.27
C GLU A 199 17.20 -5.18 9.32
N GLN A 200 17.48 -6.02 10.30
CA GLN A 200 16.62 -6.17 11.46
C GLN A 200 17.02 -5.12 12.51
N PRO A 201 16.05 -4.48 13.19
CA PRO A 201 16.39 -3.55 14.27
C PRO A 201 17.11 -4.29 15.41
N GLU A 202 18.03 -3.60 16.08
CA GLU A 202 18.66 -4.08 17.31
C GLU A 202 17.65 -4.05 18.48
N ASP A 203 16.72 -3.10 18.44
CA ASP A 203 15.65 -2.92 19.42
C ASP A 203 14.47 -3.86 19.16
N ASP A 204 13.56 -3.95 20.13
CA ASP A 204 12.29 -4.67 19.93
C ASP A 204 11.52 -4.04 18.76
N PRO A 205 11.17 -4.79 17.70
CA PRO A 205 10.39 -4.27 16.56
C PRO A 205 9.12 -3.54 16.98
N THR A 206 8.47 -3.94 18.07
CA THR A 206 7.26 -3.28 18.59
C THR A 206 7.53 -1.88 19.14
N GLU A 207 8.74 -1.61 19.65
CA GLU A 207 9.12 -0.27 20.09
C GLU A 207 9.40 0.65 18.89
N VAL A 208 10.00 0.10 17.82
CA VAL A 208 10.26 0.85 16.58
C VAL A 208 8.94 1.22 15.89
N GLU A 209 7.95 0.34 15.93
CA GLU A 209 6.62 0.52 15.32
C GLU A 209 5.63 1.22 16.28
N ALA A 210 6.05 1.57 17.49
CA ALA A 210 5.17 2.24 18.44
C ALA A 210 4.74 3.63 17.96
N GLY A 211 3.48 3.96 18.18
CA GLY A 211 2.91 5.25 17.83
C GLY A 211 1.64 5.16 16.99
N ALA A 212 1.05 6.31 16.70
CA ALA A 212 -0.15 6.36 15.87
C ALA A 212 0.22 6.23 14.40
N ASN A 213 -0.37 5.26 13.71
CA ASN A 213 -0.33 5.20 12.26
C ASN A 213 -1.09 6.39 11.68
N ARG A 214 -0.45 7.15 10.78
CA ARG A 214 -0.97 8.40 10.19
C ARG A 214 -0.72 8.45 8.69
N CYS A 215 -0.93 7.36 7.99
CA CYS A 215 -0.67 7.26 6.55
C CYS A 215 -1.78 7.86 5.67
N ALA A 216 -2.91 8.28 6.25
CA ALA A 216 -4.04 8.83 5.51
C ALA A 216 -4.03 10.36 5.45
N ALA A 217 -4.52 10.89 4.31
CA ALA A 217 -4.89 12.26 4.06
C ALA A 217 -6.30 12.32 3.42
N GLY A 218 -7.09 13.33 3.77
CA GLY A 218 -8.42 13.50 3.17
C GLY A 218 -9.52 13.97 4.11
#